data_7de54964a097b32fdc04937c48899a45
#
_entry.id   7de54964a097b32fdc04937c48899a45
#
_cell.length_a   1.000
_cell.length_b   1.000
_cell.length_c   1.000
_cell.angle_alpha   90.00
_cell.angle_beta   90.00
_cell.angle_gamma   90.00
#
_symmetry.space_group_name_H-M   'P 1'
#
loop_
_entity.id
_entity.type
_entity.pdbx_description
1 polymer ?
#
loop_
_entity_poly.entity_id
_entity_poly.type
_entity_poly.pdbx_seq_one_letter_code
_entity_poly.pdbx_strand_id
1 'polypeptide(L)'
;MGDLTKKKRARAYSKPLVINALRFIWICLVIWLEVGVFYWSLRSCHWPDSSIKTARRPQPTHVMLIADPQVIDHRSYPGRPTWLKVLTQFIVDSNLRKSWKAAKRLSPDIIVFLGDMMDGGRYRMLDQEYESYYARFHDIFGTSKDVQKYYLVGNHDVGLGSNKAFSAKARQRYFAHFGQTNYQVPVANHSLVFIDAPGLVEEDYVRYEQEEPFEDWTGMPGGTIEYVNRLSQEANPRPRILFTHIPLSRSALASCGPLRERGSIQRGAGVGYQNLLGRHTSQFILNSIKPLVVFSGDDHDYCEVRHPLGEDSGQSVREVSVKSFSMAMGIRRPGFQLLSLVAPDPSSPYTKTFSDTPCHLPDQMHIYTHVYAIFGFLSILVLSYLNAKQGKTKNRPAELGLLKVPQRGPGIPLLRSASLNVPSPRVLRSRPMTPIGSPMIPSSPVLFAATVDDEDEISYPPSPNTAPMTPGSFFDLGEDNTFSLPSPVMTSDSQKRKTLWTRTKERKRPGWVEARRPWYNSLRNLFDLVGCLSWCSRSQQRGFVGRLIVDFASCAWPPVVVLLLIWVSLFWW
;
A
#
# COMPACT_ATOMS: atom_id res chain seq x y z
N MET A 1 72.18 -9.80 -16.35
CA MET A 1 71.08 -8.96 -15.91
C MET A 1 69.81 -9.55 -16.49
N GLY A 2 69.16 -10.41 -15.75
CA GLY A 2 67.95 -11.09 -16.17
C GLY A 2 66.73 -10.41 -15.60
N ASP A 3 65.88 -9.94 -16.48
CA ASP A 3 64.63 -9.25 -16.18
C ASP A 3 63.56 -10.24 -15.71
N LEU A 4 63.32 -10.26 -14.42
CA LEU A 4 62.29 -11.06 -13.76
C LEU A 4 60.96 -10.29 -13.73
N THR A 5 60.28 -10.17 -14.86
CA THR A 5 58.91 -9.71 -14.90
C THR A 5 57.98 -10.79 -14.29
N LYS A 6 57.77 -10.72 -12.98
CA LYS A 6 56.71 -11.46 -12.29
C LYS A 6 55.35 -10.96 -12.76
N LYS A 7 54.78 -11.56 -13.82
CA LYS A 7 53.34 -11.44 -14.13
C LYS A 7 52.52 -11.88 -12.93
N LYS A 8 52.00 -10.92 -12.13
CA LYS A 8 50.96 -11.17 -11.13
C LYS A 8 49.78 -11.83 -11.83
N ARG A 9 49.67 -13.16 -11.76
CA ARG A 9 48.42 -13.86 -12.14
C ARG A 9 47.30 -13.32 -11.24
N ALA A 10 46.42 -12.49 -11.77
CA ALA A 10 45.18 -12.15 -11.11
C ALA A 10 44.46 -13.46 -10.74
N ARG A 11 44.29 -13.71 -9.46
CA ARG A 11 43.52 -14.87 -8.95
C ARG A 11 42.12 -14.77 -9.56
N ALA A 12 41.85 -15.59 -10.55
CA ALA A 12 40.50 -15.73 -11.09
C ALA A 12 39.63 -16.35 -9.98
N TYR A 13 38.69 -15.56 -9.44
CA TYR A 13 37.73 -16.08 -8.49
C TYR A 13 37.00 -17.28 -9.09
N SER A 14 36.86 -18.37 -8.32
CA SER A 14 36.14 -19.55 -8.79
C SER A 14 34.64 -19.20 -8.88
N LYS A 15 33.96 -19.68 -9.92
CA LYS A 15 32.54 -19.43 -10.17
C LYS A 15 31.65 -19.75 -8.91
N PRO A 16 31.85 -20.88 -8.18
CA PRO A 16 31.11 -21.16 -6.97
C PRO A 16 31.27 -20.09 -5.88
N LEU A 17 32.46 -19.53 -5.73
CA LEU A 17 32.70 -18.46 -4.76
C LEU A 17 31.89 -17.21 -5.08
N VAL A 18 31.82 -16.82 -6.36
CA VAL A 18 31.03 -15.64 -6.79
C VAL A 18 29.54 -15.88 -6.60
N ILE A 19 29.03 -17.08 -6.94
CA ILE A 19 27.63 -17.44 -6.69
C ILE A 19 27.30 -17.38 -5.20
N ASN A 20 28.14 -17.91 -4.33
CA ASN A 20 27.93 -17.85 -2.89
C ASN A 20 28.02 -16.42 -2.35
N ALA A 21 28.92 -15.60 -2.87
CA ALA A 21 28.98 -14.18 -2.51
C ALA A 21 27.71 -13.44 -2.93
N LEU A 22 27.19 -13.69 -4.14
CA LEU A 22 25.91 -13.12 -4.59
C LEU A 22 24.74 -13.57 -3.69
N ARG A 23 24.65 -14.85 -3.33
CA ARG A 23 23.64 -15.36 -2.39
C ARG A 23 23.68 -14.61 -1.06
N PHE A 24 24.88 -14.51 -0.48
CA PHE A 24 25.06 -13.82 0.79
C PHE A 24 24.65 -12.35 0.72
N ILE A 25 25.09 -11.64 -0.32
CA ILE A 25 24.74 -10.24 -0.54
C ILE A 25 23.22 -10.07 -0.70
N TRP A 26 22.57 -10.95 -1.49
CA TRP A 26 21.12 -10.92 -1.67
C TRP A 26 20.35 -11.19 -0.37
N ILE A 27 20.79 -12.14 0.45
CA ILE A 27 20.20 -12.40 1.76
C ILE A 27 20.30 -11.16 2.65
N CYS A 28 21.48 -10.56 2.75
CA CYS A 28 21.68 -9.34 3.53
C CYS A 28 20.83 -8.18 3.00
N LEU A 29 20.75 -8.03 1.68
CA LEU A 29 19.95 -7.00 1.03
C LEU A 29 18.46 -7.17 1.35
N VAL A 30 17.92 -8.39 1.23
CA VAL A 30 16.51 -8.68 1.53
C VAL A 30 16.21 -8.40 3.00
N ILE A 31 17.03 -8.88 3.94
CA ILE A 31 16.83 -8.62 5.37
C ILE A 31 16.85 -7.12 5.64
N TRP A 32 17.81 -6.40 5.08
CA TRP A 32 17.93 -4.96 5.27
C TRP A 32 16.73 -4.20 4.69
N LEU A 33 16.36 -4.47 3.42
CA LEU A 33 15.32 -3.71 2.72
C LEU A 33 13.90 -4.08 3.14
N GLU A 34 13.67 -5.31 3.60
CA GLU A 34 12.33 -5.74 4.04
C GLU A 34 12.09 -5.53 5.54
N VAL A 35 13.16 -5.40 6.34
CA VAL A 35 13.06 -5.22 7.79
C VAL A 35 13.86 -4.02 8.27
N GLY A 36 15.16 -4.00 8.02
CA GLY A 36 16.10 -3.03 8.60
C GLY A 36 15.75 -1.58 8.28
N VAL A 37 15.36 -1.30 7.02
CA VAL A 37 15.06 0.05 6.54
C VAL A 37 13.87 0.69 7.28
N PHE A 38 12.87 -0.09 7.73
CA PHE A 38 11.73 0.42 8.49
C PHE A 38 12.14 0.95 9.86
N TYR A 39 13.01 0.22 10.56
CA TYR A 39 13.54 0.68 11.84
C TYR A 39 14.54 1.82 11.67
N TRP A 40 15.34 1.77 10.62
CA TRP A 40 16.29 2.82 10.30
C TRP A 40 15.62 4.15 9.95
N SER A 41 14.51 4.13 9.21
CA SER A 41 13.77 5.35 8.86
C SER A 41 13.20 6.06 10.09
N LEU A 42 12.89 5.32 11.14
CA LEU A 42 12.35 5.86 12.39
C LEU A 42 13.41 6.19 13.46
N ARG A 43 14.70 6.00 13.18
CA ARG A 43 15.77 6.28 14.15
C ARG A 43 15.84 7.75 14.60
N SER A 44 15.43 8.68 13.73
CA SER A 44 15.37 10.12 14.01
C SER A 44 13.98 10.58 14.44
N CYS A 45 13.02 9.67 14.51
CA CYS A 45 11.65 9.93 14.91
C CYS A 45 11.55 9.78 16.44
N HIS A 46 11.40 10.91 17.14
CA HIS A 46 11.31 10.98 18.59
C HIS A 46 10.12 11.82 19.00
N TRP A 47 9.56 11.52 20.17
CA TRP A 47 8.51 12.34 20.75
C TRP A 47 9.02 13.78 20.94
N PRO A 48 8.24 14.80 20.56
CA PRO A 48 8.68 16.19 20.60
C PRO A 48 8.60 16.83 22.00
N ASP A 49 8.81 16.04 23.06
CA ASP A 49 8.70 16.44 24.46
C ASP A 49 9.64 17.60 24.82
N SER A 50 10.85 17.61 24.23
CA SER A 50 11.85 18.65 24.47
C SER A 50 11.40 20.05 24.00
N SER A 51 10.41 20.10 23.09
CA SER A 51 9.84 21.35 22.59
C SER A 51 8.77 21.94 23.53
N ILE A 52 8.35 21.18 24.55
CA ILE A 52 7.39 21.61 25.57
C ILE A 52 8.17 22.02 26.81
N LYS A 53 8.29 23.34 27.04
CA LYS A 53 8.96 23.89 28.22
C LYS A 53 7.93 24.09 29.33
N THR A 54 7.98 23.28 30.38
CA THR A 54 7.15 23.45 31.59
C THR A 54 8.04 23.62 32.82
N ALA A 55 7.63 24.46 33.75
CA ALA A 55 8.36 24.68 35.01
C ALA A 55 8.39 23.42 35.89
N ARG A 56 7.32 22.66 35.88
CA ARG A 56 7.21 21.29 36.42
C ARG A 56 7.33 20.33 35.23
N ARG A 57 8.09 19.26 35.33
CA ARG A 57 8.21 18.23 34.29
C ARG A 57 7.07 17.18 34.46
N PRO A 58 5.80 17.50 34.10
CA PRO A 58 4.77 16.50 34.04
C PRO A 58 5.15 15.49 32.95
N GLN A 59 4.81 14.24 33.15
CA GLN A 59 4.99 13.23 32.08
C GLN A 59 4.07 13.58 30.91
N PRO A 60 4.59 13.72 29.68
CA PRO A 60 3.75 13.96 28.52
C PRO A 60 2.93 12.72 28.18
N THR A 61 1.72 12.91 27.67
CA THR A 61 0.92 11.88 27.05
C THR A 61 1.24 11.82 25.56
N HIS A 62 1.59 10.65 25.07
CA HIS A 62 2.05 10.42 23.72
C HIS A 62 0.90 9.94 22.82
N VAL A 63 0.52 10.73 21.84
CA VAL A 63 -0.54 10.44 20.87
C VAL A 63 0.04 10.24 19.48
N MET A 64 -0.18 9.08 18.89
CA MET A 64 0.24 8.77 17.50
C MET A 64 -0.95 8.98 16.57
N LEU A 65 -0.79 9.82 15.54
CA LEU A 65 -1.81 10.10 14.53
C LEU A 65 -1.50 9.32 13.26
N ILE A 66 -2.44 8.53 12.80
CA ILE A 66 -2.35 7.68 11.61
C ILE A 66 -3.43 8.14 10.62
N ALA A 67 -3.05 8.66 9.46
CA ALA A 67 -3.98 9.04 8.41
C ALA A 67 -4.03 7.97 7.32
N ASP A 68 -5.21 7.77 6.74
CA ASP A 68 -5.45 7.04 5.50
C ASP A 68 -4.70 5.69 5.42
N PRO A 69 -4.86 4.78 6.41
CA PRO A 69 -4.27 3.46 6.32
C PRO A 69 -4.83 2.65 5.16
N GLN A 70 -6.05 2.92 4.75
CA GLN A 70 -6.76 2.39 3.58
C GLN A 70 -6.40 0.94 3.28
N VAL A 71 -6.86 0.04 4.15
CA VAL A 71 -6.73 -1.40 3.91
C VAL A 71 -7.48 -1.74 2.63
N ILE A 72 -6.72 -2.00 1.54
CA ILE A 72 -7.28 -2.18 0.20
C ILE A 72 -8.08 -3.47 0.05
N ASP A 73 -9.09 -3.46 -0.82
CA ASP A 73 -9.93 -4.61 -1.14
C ASP A 73 -9.89 -4.97 -2.64
N HIS A 74 -10.70 -5.92 -3.05
CA HIS A 74 -10.77 -6.34 -4.45
C HIS A 74 -11.38 -5.28 -5.39
N ARG A 75 -12.01 -4.23 -4.85
CA ARG A 75 -12.59 -3.09 -5.58
C ARG A 75 -11.58 -1.98 -5.82
N SER A 76 -10.52 -1.92 -5.00
CA SER A 76 -9.52 -0.84 -5.01
C SER A 76 -8.87 -0.59 -6.38
N TYR A 77 -8.76 -1.62 -7.20
CA TYR A 77 -8.17 -1.51 -8.54
C TYR A 77 -9.02 -2.25 -9.58
N PRO A 78 -10.17 -1.68 -10.00
CA PRO A 78 -11.15 -2.38 -10.83
C PRO A 78 -10.59 -2.91 -12.16
N GLY A 79 -9.64 -2.21 -12.79
CA GLY A 79 -9.04 -2.60 -14.07
C GLY A 79 -7.98 -3.70 -14.00
N ARG A 80 -7.60 -4.19 -12.81
CA ARG A 80 -6.56 -5.22 -12.67
C ARG A 80 -7.13 -6.64 -12.70
N PRO A 81 -6.44 -7.61 -13.30
CA PRO A 81 -6.83 -9.03 -13.22
C PRO A 81 -6.77 -9.53 -11.77
N THR A 82 -7.61 -10.51 -11.43
CA THR A 82 -7.80 -10.99 -10.05
C THR A 82 -6.51 -11.40 -9.35
N TRP A 83 -5.62 -12.13 -10.03
CA TRP A 83 -4.34 -12.54 -9.44
C TRP A 83 -3.45 -11.36 -9.07
N LEU A 84 -3.48 -10.28 -9.87
CA LEU A 84 -2.72 -9.07 -9.59
C LEU A 84 -3.33 -8.26 -8.44
N LYS A 85 -4.68 -8.26 -8.30
CA LYS A 85 -5.36 -7.66 -7.15
C LYS A 85 -4.95 -8.35 -5.85
N VAL A 86 -4.99 -9.70 -5.82
CA VAL A 86 -4.56 -10.50 -4.66
C VAL A 86 -3.10 -10.22 -4.31
N LEU A 87 -2.21 -10.20 -5.31
CA LEU A 87 -0.80 -9.87 -5.09
C LEU A 87 -0.61 -8.44 -4.57
N THR A 88 -1.33 -7.46 -5.13
CA THR A 88 -1.27 -6.06 -4.68
C THR A 88 -1.73 -5.95 -3.23
N GLN A 89 -2.85 -6.58 -2.87
CA GLN A 89 -3.38 -6.62 -1.51
C GLN A 89 -2.36 -7.21 -0.53
N PHE A 90 -1.77 -8.36 -0.89
CA PHE A 90 -0.74 -9.00 -0.08
C PHE A 90 0.49 -8.11 0.15
N ILE A 91 0.97 -7.41 -0.90
CA ILE A 91 2.12 -6.50 -0.82
C ILE A 91 1.81 -5.29 0.07
N VAL A 92 0.63 -4.67 -0.10
CA VAL A 92 0.21 -3.51 0.70
C VAL A 92 0.01 -3.91 2.16
N ASP A 93 -0.69 -5.01 2.45
CA ASP A 93 -0.88 -5.51 3.81
C ASP A 93 0.48 -5.83 4.48
N SER A 94 1.40 -6.45 3.74
CA SER A 94 2.76 -6.73 4.24
C SER A 94 3.52 -5.44 4.57
N ASN A 95 3.37 -4.39 3.74
CA ASN A 95 3.96 -3.09 3.99
C ASN A 95 3.36 -2.42 5.23
N LEU A 96 2.03 -2.39 5.34
CA LEU A 96 1.33 -1.86 6.52
C LEU A 96 1.79 -2.55 7.82
N ARG A 97 1.90 -3.90 7.81
CA ARG A 97 2.38 -4.66 8.96
C ARG A 97 3.82 -4.33 9.33
N LYS A 98 4.73 -4.21 8.36
CA LYS A 98 6.13 -3.83 8.59
C LYS A 98 6.21 -2.42 9.18
N SER A 99 5.51 -1.48 8.58
CA SER A 99 5.40 -0.09 9.03
C SER A 99 4.86 -0.01 10.46
N TRP A 100 3.79 -0.75 10.73
CA TRP A 100 3.17 -0.80 12.05
C TRP A 100 4.07 -1.43 13.12
N LYS A 101 4.73 -2.57 12.81
CA LYS A 101 5.69 -3.21 13.72
C LYS A 101 6.85 -2.28 14.09
N ALA A 102 7.27 -1.41 13.16
CA ALA A 102 8.30 -0.40 13.44
C ALA A 102 7.73 0.77 14.25
N ALA A 103 6.59 1.35 13.85
CA ALA A 103 5.99 2.52 14.48
C ALA A 103 5.55 2.27 15.93
N LYS A 104 4.92 1.12 16.21
CA LYS A 104 4.45 0.80 17.58
C LYS A 104 5.56 0.69 18.63
N ARG A 105 6.84 0.58 18.21
CA ARG A 105 7.99 0.62 19.15
C ARG A 105 8.21 1.99 19.77
N LEU A 106 7.60 3.04 19.22
CA LEU A 106 7.59 4.36 19.84
C LEU A 106 6.71 4.41 21.10
N SER A 107 5.96 3.32 21.39
CA SER A 107 5.16 3.14 22.60
C SER A 107 4.18 4.29 22.84
N PRO A 108 3.23 4.56 21.93
CA PRO A 108 2.20 5.56 22.15
C PRO A 108 1.26 5.13 23.27
N ASP A 109 0.76 6.09 24.06
CA ASP A 109 -0.31 5.90 25.02
C ASP A 109 -1.68 5.84 24.31
N ILE A 110 -1.80 6.64 23.25
CA ILE A 110 -3.03 6.81 22.48
C ILE A 110 -2.70 6.75 20.99
N ILE A 111 -3.60 6.16 20.21
CA ILE A 111 -3.56 6.16 18.75
C ILE A 111 -4.84 6.78 18.22
N VAL A 112 -4.71 7.74 17.32
CA VAL A 112 -5.82 8.37 16.60
C VAL A 112 -5.71 8.02 15.13
N PHE A 113 -6.72 7.37 14.60
CA PHE A 113 -6.87 7.13 13.16
C PHE A 113 -7.69 8.28 12.56
N LEU A 114 -7.13 8.98 11.58
CA LEU A 114 -7.70 10.19 10.97
C LEU A 114 -8.62 9.89 9.78
N GLY A 115 -9.31 8.75 9.79
CA GLY A 115 -10.23 8.35 8.74
C GLY A 115 -9.63 7.39 7.72
N ASP A 116 -10.50 6.90 6.85
CA ASP A 116 -10.18 5.99 5.75
C ASP A 116 -9.45 4.72 6.22
N MET A 117 -10.02 4.06 7.25
CA MET A 117 -9.49 2.79 7.74
C MET A 117 -9.53 1.71 6.67
N MET A 118 -10.62 1.69 5.89
CA MET A 118 -10.85 0.72 4.81
C MET A 118 -11.12 1.44 3.49
N ASP A 119 -10.44 1.04 2.42
CA ASP A 119 -10.59 1.64 1.08
C ASP A 119 -12.01 1.47 0.49
N GLY A 120 -12.69 0.39 0.82
CA GLY A 120 -13.99 0.03 0.25
C GLY A 120 -15.16 0.00 1.24
N GLY A 121 -15.05 0.55 2.46
CA GLY A 121 -16.09 0.52 3.49
C GLY A 121 -17.43 1.08 3.03
N ARG A 122 -17.40 2.10 2.18
CA ARG A 122 -18.56 2.77 1.58
C ARG A 122 -19.36 1.92 0.60
N TYR A 123 -18.79 0.88 0.02
CA TYR A 123 -19.45 0.11 -1.04
C TYR A 123 -20.46 -0.90 -0.52
N ARG A 124 -21.38 -1.30 -1.40
CA ARG A 124 -22.30 -2.40 -1.14
C ARG A 124 -21.53 -3.71 -1.02
N MET A 125 -21.69 -4.38 0.10
CA MET A 125 -21.11 -5.69 0.39
C MET A 125 -21.96 -6.46 1.40
N LEU A 126 -21.71 -7.75 1.57
CA LEU A 126 -22.31 -8.54 2.63
C LEU A 126 -21.73 -8.13 3.99
N ASP A 127 -22.52 -8.28 5.07
CA ASP A 127 -22.03 -7.95 6.40
C ASP A 127 -20.83 -8.83 6.79
N GLN A 128 -20.85 -10.13 6.42
CA GLN A 128 -19.70 -11.03 6.61
C GLN A 128 -18.43 -10.57 5.88
N GLU A 129 -18.57 -9.98 4.70
CA GLU A 129 -17.44 -9.40 3.96
C GLU A 129 -16.88 -8.19 4.70
N TYR A 130 -17.74 -7.29 5.19
CA TYR A 130 -17.32 -6.15 5.99
C TYR A 130 -16.59 -6.59 7.27
N GLU A 131 -17.10 -7.59 7.98
CA GLU A 131 -16.44 -8.18 9.15
C GLU A 131 -15.04 -8.70 8.83
N SER A 132 -14.85 -9.32 7.68
CA SER A 132 -13.55 -9.83 7.28
C SER A 132 -12.53 -8.70 7.02
N TYR A 133 -12.97 -7.55 6.48
CA TYR A 133 -12.13 -6.35 6.32
C TYR A 133 -11.82 -5.69 7.66
N TYR A 134 -12.82 -5.56 8.51
CA TYR A 134 -12.65 -5.03 9.85
C TYR A 134 -11.66 -5.87 10.67
N ALA A 135 -11.82 -7.18 10.65
CA ALA A 135 -10.89 -8.10 11.31
C ALA A 135 -9.46 -7.96 10.77
N ARG A 136 -9.32 -7.80 9.43
CA ARG A 136 -8.01 -7.60 8.80
C ARG A 136 -7.36 -6.26 9.19
N PHE A 137 -8.13 -5.18 9.27
CA PHE A 137 -7.65 -3.90 9.79
C PHE A 137 -7.13 -4.05 11.23
N HIS A 138 -7.91 -4.68 12.11
CA HIS A 138 -7.51 -4.91 13.50
C HIS A 138 -6.30 -5.83 13.64
N ASP A 139 -6.15 -6.82 12.77
CA ASP A 139 -5.00 -7.72 12.75
C ASP A 139 -3.72 -6.97 12.30
N ILE A 140 -3.82 -6.08 11.32
CA ILE A 140 -2.70 -5.22 10.89
C ILE A 140 -2.28 -4.26 12.00
N PHE A 141 -3.26 -3.54 12.61
CA PHE A 141 -3.04 -2.48 13.59
C PHE A 141 -3.21 -2.95 15.05
N GLY A 142 -2.87 -4.21 15.31
CA GLY A 142 -2.92 -4.79 16.65
C GLY A 142 -1.97 -4.10 17.64
N THR A 143 -2.48 -3.82 18.86
CA THR A 143 -1.74 -3.22 19.99
C THR A 143 -1.95 -4.04 21.26
N SER A 144 -1.20 -3.72 22.33
CA SER A 144 -1.53 -4.16 23.68
C SER A 144 -2.89 -3.61 24.11
N LYS A 145 -3.55 -4.25 25.07
CA LYS A 145 -4.88 -3.85 25.54
C LYS A 145 -4.92 -2.47 26.21
N ASP A 146 -3.77 -1.98 26.66
CA ASP A 146 -3.66 -0.73 27.43
C ASP A 146 -3.60 0.52 26.55
N VAL A 147 -3.37 0.36 25.24
CA VAL A 147 -3.31 1.50 24.30
C VAL A 147 -4.72 1.85 23.82
N GLN A 148 -5.15 3.06 24.12
CA GLN A 148 -6.44 3.58 23.68
C GLN A 148 -6.42 3.93 22.19
N LYS A 149 -7.50 3.61 21.48
CA LYS A 149 -7.65 3.93 20.05
C LYS A 149 -8.90 4.77 19.83
N TYR A 150 -8.74 5.83 19.04
CA TYR A 150 -9.84 6.68 18.60
C TYR A 150 -9.88 6.73 17.09
N TYR A 151 -11.07 6.80 16.52
CA TYR A 151 -11.30 6.70 15.09
C TYR A 151 -12.08 7.89 14.59
N LEU A 152 -11.60 8.52 13.54
CA LEU A 152 -12.30 9.54 12.78
C LEU A 152 -12.89 8.91 11.53
N VAL A 153 -14.05 9.36 11.11
CA VAL A 153 -14.70 8.84 9.91
C VAL A 153 -14.13 9.49 8.67
N GLY A 154 -13.82 8.67 7.64
CA GLY A 154 -13.40 9.13 6.32
C GLY A 154 -14.41 8.83 5.22
N ASN A 155 -14.23 9.44 4.06
CA ASN A 155 -15.14 9.27 2.92
C ASN A 155 -15.07 7.87 2.29
N HIS A 156 -13.95 7.14 2.42
CA HIS A 156 -13.86 5.74 2.04
C HIS A 156 -14.57 4.80 3.01
N ASP A 157 -14.74 5.20 4.27
CA ASP A 157 -15.44 4.41 5.28
C ASP A 157 -16.96 4.45 5.08
N VAL A 158 -17.54 5.63 4.81
CA VAL A 158 -19.01 5.84 4.80
C VAL A 158 -19.58 6.34 3.48
N GLY A 159 -18.74 6.85 2.57
CA GLY A 159 -19.13 7.50 1.32
C GLY A 159 -19.24 9.01 1.46
N LEU A 160 -19.36 9.68 0.32
CA LEU A 160 -19.60 11.10 0.19
C LEU A 160 -20.50 11.33 -1.03
N GLY A 161 -21.63 12.02 -0.81
CA GLY A 161 -22.61 12.24 -1.84
C GLY A 161 -23.35 10.98 -2.30
N SER A 162 -24.18 11.10 -3.33
CA SER A 162 -25.06 10.04 -3.82
C SER A 162 -24.37 9.20 -4.91
N ASN A 163 -24.22 7.90 -4.66
CA ASN A 163 -23.75 6.93 -5.65
C ASN A 163 -24.49 5.59 -5.49
N LYS A 164 -24.98 5.02 -6.60
CA LYS A 164 -25.66 3.71 -6.60
C LYS A 164 -24.77 2.56 -6.08
N ALA A 165 -23.45 2.69 -6.17
CA ALA A 165 -22.50 1.69 -5.65
C ALA A 165 -22.31 1.79 -4.13
N PHE A 166 -22.68 2.91 -3.50
CA PHE A 166 -22.53 3.09 -2.07
C PHE A 166 -23.62 2.36 -1.29
N SER A 167 -23.28 1.96 -0.08
CA SER A 167 -24.18 1.24 0.80
C SER A 167 -24.94 2.21 1.70
N ALA A 168 -26.25 2.13 1.70
CA ALA A 168 -27.06 2.85 2.70
C ALA A 168 -26.73 2.44 4.15
N LYS A 169 -26.11 1.27 4.35
CA LYS A 169 -25.67 0.79 5.66
C LYS A 169 -24.24 1.21 6.04
N ALA A 170 -23.52 1.96 5.21
CA ALA A 170 -22.10 2.27 5.45
C ALA A 170 -21.89 3.00 6.78
N ARG A 171 -22.67 4.05 7.05
CA ARG A 171 -22.62 4.78 8.34
C ARG A 171 -23.00 3.91 9.53
N GLN A 172 -24.01 3.05 9.39
CA GLN A 172 -24.42 2.13 10.45
C GLN A 172 -23.31 1.12 10.76
N ARG A 173 -22.63 0.56 9.73
CA ARG A 173 -21.49 -0.35 9.90
C ARG A 173 -20.32 0.36 10.57
N TYR A 174 -19.99 1.57 10.11
CA TYR A 174 -18.96 2.39 10.75
C TYR A 174 -19.25 2.57 12.24
N PHE A 175 -20.46 3.04 12.57
CA PHE A 175 -20.88 3.28 13.96
C PHE A 175 -20.76 2.02 14.83
N ALA A 176 -21.17 0.87 14.31
CA ALA A 176 -21.12 -0.40 15.04
C ALA A 176 -19.69 -0.88 15.33
N HIS A 177 -18.71 -0.53 14.48
CA HIS A 177 -17.36 -1.06 14.55
C HIS A 177 -16.32 -0.06 15.06
N PHE A 178 -16.45 1.21 14.71
CA PHE A 178 -15.49 2.27 15.02
C PHE A 178 -16.04 3.31 16.01
N GLY A 179 -17.35 3.34 16.23
CA GLY A 179 -18.01 4.23 17.19
C GLY A 179 -18.60 5.49 16.57
N GLN A 180 -18.76 6.52 17.39
CA GLN A 180 -19.41 7.78 17.01
C GLN A 180 -18.57 8.54 15.99
N THR A 181 -19.25 9.34 15.14
CA THR A 181 -18.59 10.18 14.12
C THR A 181 -18.24 11.58 14.64
N ASN A 182 -19.07 12.11 15.56
CA ASN A 182 -18.85 13.39 16.24
C ASN A 182 -18.73 13.17 17.75
N TYR A 183 -17.59 13.44 18.34
CA TYR A 183 -17.35 13.26 19.77
C TYR A 183 -16.13 14.02 20.27
N GLN A 184 -15.98 14.11 21.58
CA GLN A 184 -14.78 14.64 22.22
C GLN A 184 -14.31 13.73 23.35
N VAL A 185 -13.00 13.71 23.60
CA VAL A 185 -12.37 12.97 24.69
C VAL A 185 -11.37 13.83 25.44
N PRO A 186 -11.40 13.80 26.78
CA PRO A 186 -10.42 14.50 27.59
C PRO A 186 -9.10 13.73 27.68
N VAL A 187 -7.99 14.37 27.31
CA VAL A 187 -6.63 13.80 27.37
C VAL A 187 -5.68 14.88 27.88
N ALA A 188 -4.90 14.59 28.92
CA ALA A 188 -3.93 15.52 29.50
C ALA A 188 -4.50 16.94 29.71
N ASN A 189 -5.74 17.01 30.19
CA ASN A 189 -6.52 18.25 30.39
C ASN A 189 -6.78 19.08 29.11
N HIS A 190 -6.61 18.47 27.91
CA HIS A 190 -7.08 19.00 26.64
C HIS A 190 -8.38 18.27 26.24
N SER A 191 -9.14 18.86 25.34
CA SER A 191 -10.25 18.19 24.65
C SER A 191 -9.82 17.84 23.23
N LEU A 192 -9.71 16.54 22.94
CA LEU A 192 -9.56 16.02 21.58
C LEU A 192 -10.93 15.99 20.94
N VAL A 193 -11.16 16.83 19.95
CA VAL A 193 -12.46 17.01 19.27
C VAL A 193 -12.42 16.34 17.91
N PHE A 194 -13.34 15.42 17.67
CA PHE A 194 -13.49 14.67 16.43
C PHE A 194 -14.76 15.09 15.73
N ILE A 195 -14.68 15.49 14.45
CA ILE A 195 -15.83 15.93 13.66
C ILE A 195 -15.99 15.11 12.39
N ASP A 196 -17.24 14.81 12.04
CA ASP A 196 -17.64 14.09 10.83
C ASP A 196 -17.50 15.00 9.60
N ALA A 197 -16.35 15.00 8.95
CA ALA A 197 -16.10 15.79 7.76
C ALA A 197 -16.96 15.35 6.55
N PRO A 198 -17.13 14.05 6.23
CA PRO A 198 -18.11 13.61 5.24
C PRO A 198 -19.53 14.10 5.54
N GLY A 199 -19.96 14.08 6.81
CA GLY A 199 -21.24 14.61 7.24
C GLY A 199 -21.38 16.11 7.00
N LEU A 200 -20.34 16.89 7.29
CA LEU A 200 -20.32 18.33 6.98
C LEU A 200 -20.49 18.65 5.51
N VAL A 201 -19.84 17.86 4.64
CA VAL A 201 -20.01 18.03 3.18
C VAL A 201 -21.43 17.69 2.76
N GLU A 202 -22.03 16.65 3.33
CA GLU A 202 -23.44 16.31 3.09
C GLU A 202 -24.37 17.44 3.56
N GLU A 203 -24.13 18.02 4.74
CA GLU A 203 -24.87 19.17 5.24
C GLU A 203 -24.74 20.40 4.32
N ASP A 204 -23.54 20.69 3.81
CA ASP A 204 -23.32 21.75 2.83
C ASP A 204 -24.12 21.50 1.54
N TYR A 205 -24.19 20.27 1.03
CA TYR A 205 -25.00 19.94 -0.15
C TYR A 205 -26.49 20.15 0.11
N VAL A 206 -27.03 19.68 1.24
CA VAL A 206 -28.44 19.87 1.60
C VAL A 206 -28.78 21.35 1.72
N ARG A 207 -27.91 22.14 2.36
CA ARG A 207 -28.06 23.58 2.50
C ARG A 207 -28.13 24.28 1.12
N TYR A 208 -27.22 23.91 0.21
CA TYR A 208 -27.21 24.47 -1.16
C TYR A 208 -28.45 24.06 -1.97
N GLU A 209 -28.95 22.84 -1.82
CA GLU A 209 -30.20 22.39 -2.45
C GLU A 209 -31.42 23.17 -1.95
N GLN A 210 -31.38 23.66 -0.69
CA GLN A 210 -32.43 24.46 -0.07
C GLN A 210 -32.24 25.96 -0.33
N GLU A 211 -31.17 26.35 -1.03
CA GLU A 211 -30.79 27.76 -1.26
C GLU A 211 -30.68 28.57 0.04
N GLU A 212 -30.33 27.91 1.16
CA GLU A 212 -30.26 28.54 2.48
C GLU A 212 -28.89 29.18 2.71
N PRO A 213 -28.81 30.47 3.09
CA PRO A 213 -27.58 31.12 3.50
C PRO A 213 -26.92 30.41 4.66
N PHE A 214 -25.58 30.44 4.74
CA PHE A 214 -24.87 29.74 5.83
C PHE A 214 -25.20 30.31 7.21
N GLU A 215 -25.47 31.61 7.28
CA GLU A 215 -25.81 32.33 8.50
C GLU A 215 -27.14 31.86 9.13
N ASP A 216 -28.08 31.44 8.31
CA ASP A 216 -29.41 30.98 8.72
C ASP A 216 -29.45 29.45 8.96
N TRP A 217 -28.40 28.73 8.49
CA TRP A 217 -28.33 27.28 8.54
C TRP A 217 -28.08 26.77 9.96
N THR A 218 -29.04 26.06 10.53
CA THR A 218 -28.95 25.48 11.87
C THR A 218 -28.33 24.09 11.94
N GLY A 219 -28.05 23.48 10.76
CA GLY A 219 -27.56 22.11 10.63
C GLY A 219 -28.65 21.06 10.50
N MET A 220 -28.27 19.87 10.14
CA MET A 220 -29.16 18.71 10.14
C MET A 220 -29.33 18.16 11.58
N PRO A 221 -30.51 17.63 11.95
CA PRO A 221 -30.72 17.00 13.24
C PRO A 221 -29.71 15.88 13.50
N GLY A 222 -28.94 15.96 14.59
CA GLY A 222 -27.85 15.02 14.90
C GLY A 222 -26.61 15.19 14.05
N GLY A 223 -26.54 16.23 13.21
CA GLY A 223 -25.43 16.52 12.31
C GLY A 223 -24.24 17.17 12.99
N THR A 224 -23.23 17.48 12.19
CA THR A 224 -21.98 18.03 12.70
C THR A 224 -22.11 19.51 13.03
N ILE A 225 -22.89 20.30 12.29
CA ILE A 225 -23.14 21.70 12.60
C ILE A 225 -23.83 21.84 13.97
N GLU A 226 -24.86 21.02 14.23
CA GLU A 226 -25.52 20.98 15.55
C GLU A 226 -24.54 20.60 16.66
N TYR A 227 -23.69 19.61 16.42
CA TYR A 227 -22.66 19.19 17.37
C TYR A 227 -21.68 20.32 17.69
N VAL A 228 -21.19 21.02 16.67
CA VAL A 228 -20.24 22.14 16.83
C VAL A 228 -20.90 23.32 17.57
N ASN A 229 -22.17 23.64 17.26
CA ASN A 229 -22.93 24.65 17.97
C ASN A 229 -23.07 24.33 19.47
N ARG A 230 -23.42 23.10 19.83
CA ARG A 230 -23.46 22.65 21.22
C ARG A 230 -22.10 22.74 21.89
N LEU A 231 -21.02 22.35 21.20
CA LEU A 231 -19.66 22.42 21.72
C LEU A 231 -19.19 23.88 21.96
N SER A 232 -19.65 24.83 21.12
CA SER A 232 -19.30 26.25 21.26
C SER A 232 -19.93 26.89 22.51
N GLN A 233 -21.04 26.34 23.01
CA GLN A 233 -21.76 26.84 24.19
C GLN A 233 -21.24 26.25 25.51
N GLU A 234 -20.25 25.36 25.49
CA GLU A 234 -19.67 24.80 26.72
C GLU A 234 -19.04 25.89 27.58
N ALA A 235 -19.45 25.95 28.84
CA ALA A 235 -18.83 26.82 29.82
C ALA A 235 -17.42 26.32 30.19
N ASN A 236 -16.41 27.20 30.18
CA ASN A 236 -15.01 26.89 30.55
C ASN A 236 -14.41 25.70 29.75
N PRO A 237 -14.37 25.80 28.45
CA PRO A 237 -13.84 24.69 27.64
C PRO A 237 -12.35 24.47 27.91
N ARG A 238 -11.95 23.18 27.96
CA ARG A 238 -10.55 22.82 27.94
C ARG A 238 -9.91 23.27 26.61
N PRO A 239 -8.58 23.50 26.55
CA PRO A 239 -7.89 23.73 25.29
C PRO A 239 -8.22 22.60 24.30
N ARG A 240 -8.67 22.95 23.09
CA ARG A 240 -9.18 22.01 22.10
C ARG A 240 -8.14 21.69 21.03
N ILE A 241 -8.03 20.43 20.66
CA ILE A 241 -7.28 19.95 19.48
C ILE A 241 -8.30 19.32 18.55
N LEU A 242 -8.39 19.83 17.32
CA LEU A 242 -9.40 19.42 16.35
C LEU A 242 -8.83 18.35 15.41
N PHE A 243 -9.61 17.32 15.19
CA PHE A 243 -9.38 16.30 14.20
C PHE A 243 -10.51 16.31 13.17
N THR A 244 -10.16 16.42 11.91
CA THR A 244 -11.05 16.34 10.76
C THR A 244 -10.45 15.44 9.69
N HIS A 245 -11.26 14.67 8.95
CA HIS A 245 -10.68 13.86 7.88
C HIS A 245 -10.34 14.73 6.67
N ILE A 246 -11.33 15.45 6.14
CA ILE A 246 -11.14 16.36 5.00
C ILE A 246 -10.50 17.65 5.52
N PRO A 247 -9.42 18.14 4.89
CA PRO A 247 -8.76 19.39 5.27
C PRO A 247 -9.69 20.60 5.17
N LEU A 248 -9.41 21.62 6.00
CA LEU A 248 -10.13 22.89 5.97
C LEU A 248 -9.86 23.65 4.66
N SER A 249 -10.78 24.52 4.29
CA SER A 249 -10.67 25.40 3.12
C SER A 249 -9.42 26.25 3.15
N ARG A 250 -8.72 26.34 2.03
CA ARG A 250 -7.51 27.12 1.84
C ARG A 250 -7.38 27.60 0.40
N SER A 251 -6.58 28.64 0.19
CA SER A 251 -6.23 29.07 -1.16
C SER A 251 -5.48 28.00 -1.93
N ALA A 252 -5.73 27.83 -3.21
CA ALA A 252 -4.99 26.94 -4.10
C ALA A 252 -3.48 27.30 -4.19
N LEU A 253 -3.12 28.56 -3.87
CA LEU A 253 -1.74 29.05 -3.82
C LEU A 253 -1.08 28.85 -2.46
N ALA A 254 -1.80 28.35 -1.45
CA ALA A 254 -1.24 28.14 -0.12
C ALA A 254 -0.09 27.13 -0.15
N SER A 255 1.09 27.55 0.29
CA SER A 255 2.26 26.68 0.39
C SER A 255 2.07 25.67 1.52
N CYS A 256 2.25 24.40 1.21
CA CYS A 256 2.18 23.29 2.18
C CYS A 256 3.50 23.03 2.95
N GLY A 257 4.53 23.85 2.71
CA GLY A 257 5.83 23.67 3.34
C GLY A 257 6.73 22.61 2.66
N PRO A 258 7.98 22.45 3.16
CA PRO A 258 9.02 21.67 2.47
C PRO A 258 8.87 20.15 2.59
N LEU A 259 7.98 19.66 3.43
CA LEU A 259 7.77 18.22 3.66
C LEU A 259 6.77 17.60 2.69
N ARG A 260 6.05 18.42 1.93
CA ARG A 260 5.16 17.97 0.87
C ARG A 260 5.94 17.49 -0.34
N GLU A 261 5.52 16.40 -0.94
CA GLU A 261 6.21 15.81 -2.09
C GLU A 261 5.83 16.50 -3.42
N ARG A 262 4.59 16.98 -3.54
CA ARG A 262 4.10 17.59 -4.79
C ARG A 262 3.10 18.71 -4.53
N GLY A 263 3.35 19.87 -5.12
CA GLY A 263 2.41 20.97 -5.27
C GLY A 263 1.73 21.46 -3.99
N SER A 264 0.51 21.96 -4.15
CA SER A 264 -0.43 22.35 -3.09
C SER A 264 -1.69 21.52 -3.17
N ILE A 265 -2.56 21.59 -2.16
CA ILE A 265 -3.87 20.94 -2.22
C ILE A 265 -4.74 21.80 -3.15
N GLN A 266 -5.11 21.20 -4.29
CA GLN A 266 -6.01 21.85 -5.25
C GLN A 266 -7.45 21.53 -4.85
N ARG A 267 -8.34 22.55 -4.94
CA ARG A 267 -9.76 22.34 -4.71
C ARG A 267 -10.30 21.38 -5.78
N GLY A 268 -10.98 20.35 -5.37
CA GLY A 268 -11.61 19.38 -6.24
C GLY A 268 -12.74 18.66 -5.52
N ALA A 269 -13.83 18.42 -6.23
CA ALA A 269 -14.96 17.65 -5.75
C ALA A 269 -15.46 16.73 -6.85
N GLY A 270 -16.02 15.60 -6.46
CA GLY A 270 -16.57 14.60 -7.39
C GLY A 270 -17.29 13.50 -6.64
N VAL A 271 -17.73 12.50 -7.39
CA VAL A 271 -18.47 11.39 -6.80
C VAL A 271 -17.58 10.64 -5.81
N GLY A 272 -17.93 10.72 -4.54
CA GLY A 272 -17.26 10.02 -3.45
C GLY A 272 -16.02 10.72 -2.89
N TYR A 273 -15.70 11.93 -3.32
CA TYR A 273 -14.57 12.69 -2.76
C TYR A 273 -14.79 14.20 -2.79
N GLN A 274 -14.17 14.90 -1.85
CA GLN A 274 -14.00 16.36 -1.83
C GLN A 274 -12.73 16.67 -1.04
N ASN A 275 -11.77 17.36 -1.65
CA ASN A 275 -10.43 17.55 -1.11
C ASN A 275 -10.35 18.59 0.02
N LEU A 276 -11.31 19.52 0.10
CA LEU A 276 -11.35 20.60 1.07
C LEU A 276 -12.79 20.83 1.54
N LEU A 277 -12.98 21.12 2.82
CA LEU A 277 -14.26 21.60 3.33
C LEU A 277 -14.65 22.96 2.72
N GLY A 278 -15.93 23.32 2.78
CA GLY A 278 -16.44 24.61 2.36
C GLY A 278 -15.78 25.77 3.12
N ARG A 279 -15.67 26.96 2.50
CA ARG A 279 -15.04 28.13 3.12
C ARG A 279 -15.83 28.58 4.37
N HIS A 280 -17.11 28.78 4.25
CA HIS A 280 -17.99 29.19 5.37
C HIS A 280 -17.99 28.14 6.48
N THR A 281 -18.11 26.88 6.13
CA THR A 281 -18.04 25.73 7.04
C THR A 281 -16.70 25.70 7.81
N SER A 282 -15.58 25.92 7.12
CA SER A 282 -14.24 25.96 7.74
C SER A 282 -14.10 27.15 8.70
N GLN A 283 -14.59 28.34 8.32
CA GLN A 283 -14.58 29.52 9.18
C GLN A 283 -15.47 29.33 10.41
N PHE A 284 -16.66 28.79 10.22
CA PHE A 284 -17.57 28.45 11.31
C PHE A 284 -16.93 27.51 12.33
N ILE A 285 -16.31 26.41 11.86
CA ILE A 285 -15.64 25.44 12.73
C ILE A 285 -14.52 26.13 13.53
N LEU A 286 -13.67 26.91 12.87
CA LEU A 286 -12.54 27.60 13.51
C LEU A 286 -13.02 28.60 14.56
N ASN A 287 -14.03 29.39 14.25
CA ASN A 287 -14.58 30.42 15.13
C ASN A 287 -15.36 29.82 16.32
N SER A 288 -16.06 28.71 16.12
CA SER A 288 -16.86 28.03 17.15
C SER A 288 -16.01 27.17 18.10
N ILE A 289 -15.07 26.40 17.54
CA ILE A 289 -14.24 25.48 18.33
C ILE A 289 -13.02 26.17 18.91
N LYS A 290 -12.42 27.13 18.21
CA LYS A 290 -11.18 27.86 18.57
C LYS A 290 -10.06 26.89 18.95
N PRO A 291 -9.67 25.96 18.06
CA PRO A 291 -8.71 24.92 18.38
C PRO A 291 -7.28 25.49 18.48
N LEU A 292 -6.42 24.86 19.29
CA LEU A 292 -4.98 25.16 19.34
C LEU A 292 -4.26 24.73 18.05
N VAL A 293 -4.70 23.63 17.45
CA VAL A 293 -4.18 23.03 16.24
C VAL A 293 -5.24 22.13 15.62
N VAL A 294 -5.20 22.00 14.30
CA VAL A 294 -6.05 21.08 13.53
C VAL A 294 -5.15 20.03 12.89
N PHE A 295 -5.59 18.77 12.93
CA PHE A 295 -4.99 17.66 12.18
C PHE A 295 -6.02 17.06 11.22
N SER A 296 -5.61 16.89 9.94
CA SER A 296 -6.45 16.35 8.88
C SER A 296 -5.79 15.18 8.15
N GLY A 297 -6.58 14.38 7.40
CA GLY A 297 -6.17 13.31 6.49
C GLY A 297 -6.51 13.61 5.04
N ASP A 298 -7.08 12.63 4.32
CA ASP A 298 -7.69 12.66 2.97
C ASP A 298 -6.74 13.04 1.81
N ASP A 299 -5.90 14.05 1.96
CA ASP A 299 -4.96 14.52 0.91
C ASP A 299 -3.79 13.54 0.67
N HIS A 300 -3.56 12.62 1.60
CA HIS A 300 -2.49 11.63 1.61
C HIS A 300 -1.08 12.17 1.77
N ASP A 301 -0.78 13.44 1.43
CA ASP A 301 0.55 14.04 1.58
C ASP A 301 0.58 15.06 2.71
N TYR A 302 1.79 15.43 3.13
CA TYR A 302 1.98 16.44 4.18
C TYR A 302 1.60 17.82 3.68
N CYS A 303 0.82 18.55 4.49
CA CYS A 303 0.56 19.96 4.24
C CYS A 303 0.42 20.72 5.56
N GLU A 304 1.16 21.80 5.73
CA GLU A 304 1.05 22.67 6.89
C GLU A 304 0.64 24.07 6.43
N VAL A 305 -0.50 24.55 6.94
CA VAL A 305 -1.02 25.89 6.65
C VAL A 305 -1.49 26.58 7.93
N ARG A 306 -1.69 27.90 7.85
CA ARG A 306 -2.27 28.70 8.93
C ARG A 306 -3.54 29.36 8.47
N HIS A 307 -4.60 29.20 9.25
CA HIS A 307 -5.91 29.79 9.00
C HIS A 307 -6.11 30.98 9.92
N PRO A 308 -6.57 32.15 9.42
CA PRO A 308 -6.91 33.28 10.28
C PRO A 308 -8.12 32.95 11.16
N LEU A 309 -8.10 33.39 12.40
CA LEU A 309 -9.22 33.36 13.34
C LEU A 309 -9.90 34.72 13.34
N GLY A 310 -11.03 34.87 12.62
CA GLY A 310 -11.71 36.16 12.45
C GLY A 310 -10.90 37.13 11.58
N GLU A 311 -11.57 38.17 11.08
CA GLU A 311 -10.95 39.11 10.10
C GLU A 311 -9.97 40.06 10.80
N ASP A 312 -10.17 40.42 12.09
CA ASP A 312 -9.39 41.48 12.79
C ASP A 312 -8.50 40.97 13.91
N SER A 313 -8.48 39.68 14.24
CA SER A 313 -7.85 39.21 15.48
C SER A 313 -6.32 39.10 15.41
N GLY A 314 -5.70 39.10 14.22
CA GLY A 314 -4.30 38.77 14.02
C GLY A 314 -3.89 37.36 14.50
N GLN A 315 -4.85 36.58 15.00
CA GLN A 315 -4.63 35.20 15.45
C GLN A 315 -4.76 34.23 14.29
N SER A 316 -3.98 33.17 14.33
CA SER A 316 -4.07 32.10 13.33
C SER A 316 -3.94 30.73 13.96
N VAL A 317 -4.66 29.78 13.44
CA VAL A 317 -4.58 28.35 13.82
C VAL A 317 -3.79 27.60 12.78
N ARG A 318 -2.87 26.76 13.24
CA ARG A 318 -2.10 25.85 12.37
C ARG A 318 -2.92 24.59 12.10
N GLU A 319 -3.01 24.21 10.82
CA GLU A 319 -3.49 22.91 10.39
C GLU A 319 -2.35 22.10 9.80
N VAL A 320 -2.33 20.80 10.11
CA VAL A 320 -1.42 19.81 9.56
C VAL A 320 -2.23 18.70 8.92
N SER A 321 -2.18 18.59 7.57
CA SER A 321 -2.61 17.39 6.88
C SER A 321 -1.51 16.34 7.04
N VAL A 322 -1.86 15.21 7.65
CA VAL A 322 -0.92 14.15 8.02
C VAL A 322 -0.72 13.22 6.83
N LYS A 323 0.53 12.82 6.59
CA LYS A 323 0.84 11.85 5.52
C LYS A 323 0.11 10.53 5.74
N SER A 324 -0.40 9.95 4.65
CA SER A 324 -0.97 8.61 4.67
C SER A 324 0.06 7.59 5.18
N PHE A 325 -0.42 6.66 5.98
CA PHE A 325 0.37 5.52 6.48
C PHE A 325 0.58 4.44 5.42
N SER A 326 -0.26 4.42 4.39
CA SER A 326 -0.26 3.42 3.32
C SER A 326 0.64 3.84 2.15
N MET A 327 1.44 2.90 1.65
CA MET A 327 2.22 3.09 0.43
C MET A 327 1.38 3.12 -0.85
N ALA A 328 0.09 2.76 -0.77
CA ALA A 328 -0.81 2.66 -1.92
C ALA A 328 -1.43 4.02 -2.31
N MET A 329 -1.18 5.08 -1.55
CA MET A 329 -1.85 6.39 -1.65
C MET A 329 -1.12 7.41 -2.53
N GLY A 330 -0.35 6.97 -3.51
CA GLY A 330 0.28 7.83 -4.51
C GLY A 330 1.46 8.68 -4.04
N ILE A 331 1.85 8.59 -2.77
CA ILE A 331 3.03 9.24 -2.20
C ILE A 331 4.22 8.29 -2.14
N ARG A 332 5.43 8.85 -2.18
CA ARG A 332 6.67 8.05 -2.16
C ARG A 332 7.03 7.59 -0.76
N ARG A 333 6.90 8.48 0.23
CA ARG A 333 7.24 8.21 1.62
C ARG A 333 6.00 8.31 2.49
N PRO A 334 5.34 7.20 2.81
CA PRO A 334 4.28 7.19 3.80
C PRO A 334 4.77 7.73 5.14
N GLY A 335 3.83 8.06 6.04
CA GLY A 335 4.23 8.62 7.31
C GLY A 335 3.12 8.59 8.36
N PHE A 336 3.38 9.25 9.47
CA PHE A 336 2.44 9.46 10.57
C PHE A 336 2.92 10.65 11.39
N GLN A 337 2.09 11.15 12.31
CA GLN A 337 2.43 12.27 13.16
C GLN A 337 2.53 11.84 14.62
N LEU A 338 3.52 12.34 15.34
CA LEU A 338 3.63 12.21 16.79
C LEU A 338 3.17 13.52 17.43
N LEU A 339 2.35 13.41 18.47
CA LEU A 339 1.83 14.52 19.24
C LEU A 339 2.09 14.24 20.73
N SER A 340 2.83 15.12 21.38
CA SER A 340 3.02 15.11 22.84
C SER A 340 2.13 16.15 23.49
N LEU A 341 1.40 15.75 24.53
CA LEU A 341 0.49 16.60 25.29
C LEU A 341 0.93 16.67 26.74
N VAL A 342 0.88 17.87 27.31
CA VAL A 342 1.13 18.12 28.73
C VAL A 342 -0.01 18.93 29.30
N ALA A 343 -0.51 18.58 30.47
CA ALA A 343 -1.57 19.33 31.11
C ALA A 343 -1.19 20.81 31.27
N PRO A 344 -2.07 21.75 30.89
CA PRO A 344 -1.84 23.19 31.10
C PRO A 344 -1.54 23.49 32.56
N ASP A 345 -0.53 24.33 32.81
CA ASP A 345 -0.19 24.81 34.14
C ASP A 345 -0.97 26.11 34.43
N PRO A 346 -1.90 26.12 35.40
CA PRO A 346 -2.66 27.32 35.73
C PRO A 346 -1.76 28.51 36.17
N SER A 347 -0.56 28.23 36.71
CA SER A 347 0.40 29.26 37.13
C SER A 347 1.18 29.84 35.96
N SER A 348 1.13 29.24 34.78
CA SER A 348 1.87 29.65 33.59
C SER A 348 1.03 29.48 32.30
N PRO A 349 -0.04 30.26 32.12
CA PRO A 349 -1.03 30.07 31.06
C PRO A 349 -0.50 30.24 29.64
N TYR A 350 0.68 30.86 29.48
CA TYR A 350 1.33 31.08 28.17
C TYR A 350 2.30 29.97 27.76
N THR A 351 2.43 28.89 28.55
CA THR A 351 3.31 27.79 28.19
C THR A 351 2.69 26.94 27.10
N LYS A 352 3.54 26.52 26.14
CA LYS A 352 3.15 25.60 25.11
C LYS A 352 2.82 24.24 25.73
N THR A 353 1.59 23.76 25.57
CA THR A 353 1.09 22.52 26.18
C THR A 353 1.10 21.31 25.25
N PHE A 354 1.40 21.50 23.98
CA PHE A 354 1.52 20.45 22.98
C PHE A 354 2.68 20.70 22.03
N SER A 355 3.18 19.65 21.44
CA SER A 355 4.12 19.70 20.32
C SER A 355 3.93 18.47 19.44
N ASP A 356 4.16 18.62 18.15
CA ASP A 356 4.01 17.54 17.18
C ASP A 356 5.21 17.49 16.22
N THR A 357 5.42 16.31 15.62
CA THR A 357 6.49 16.08 14.64
C THR A 357 6.09 14.98 13.66
N PRO A 358 6.34 15.15 12.34
CA PRO A 358 6.11 14.11 11.35
C PRO A 358 7.21 13.05 11.39
N CYS A 359 6.80 11.80 11.18
CA CYS A 359 7.68 10.65 11.01
C CYS A 359 7.45 10.03 9.64
N HIS A 360 8.54 9.66 8.97
CA HIS A 360 8.49 9.14 7.61
C HIS A 360 8.89 7.67 7.55
N LEU A 361 8.13 6.90 6.79
CA LEU A 361 8.38 5.51 6.47
C LEU A 361 9.19 5.37 5.17
N PRO A 362 9.78 4.21 4.89
CA PRO A 362 10.60 4.04 3.69
C PRO A 362 9.77 4.05 2.40
N ASP A 363 10.39 4.52 1.31
CA ASP A 363 9.85 4.42 -0.06
C ASP A 363 9.98 2.98 -0.57
N GLN A 364 8.98 2.15 -0.28
CA GLN A 364 8.99 0.74 -0.64
C GLN A 364 8.90 0.53 -2.15
N MET A 365 8.21 1.41 -2.88
CA MET A 365 8.12 1.31 -4.33
C MET A 365 9.47 1.57 -5.00
N HIS A 366 10.23 2.55 -4.51
CA HIS A 366 11.59 2.78 -4.98
C HIS A 366 12.50 1.58 -4.71
N ILE A 367 12.37 0.95 -3.53
CA ILE A 367 13.12 -0.28 -3.21
C ILE A 367 12.83 -1.37 -4.25
N TYR A 368 11.55 -1.62 -4.57
CA TYR A 368 11.17 -2.67 -5.51
C TYR A 368 11.58 -2.36 -6.95
N THR A 369 11.33 -1.15 -7.43
CA THR A 369 11.49 -0.79 -8.83
C THR A 369 12.92 -0.38 -9.21
N HIS A 370 13.72 0.09 -8.25
CA HIS A 370 15.09 0.55 -8.51
C HIS A 370 16.11 -0.34 -7.81
N VAL A 371 16.07 -0.49 -6.49
CA VAL A 371 17.15 -1.19 -5.78
C VAL A 371 17.20 -2.66 -6.19
N TYR A 372 16.08 -3.39 -6.10
CA TYR A 372 16.05 -4.79 -6.50
C TYR A 372 16.25 -4.99 -8.01
N ALA A 373 15.68 -4.11 -8.84
CA ALA A 373 15.84 -4.22 -10.29
C ALA A 373 17.30 -4.01 -10.74
N ILE A 374 17.97 -2.95 -10.26
CA ILE A 374 19.37 -2.66 -10.58
C ILE A 374 20.26 -3.79 -10.08
N PHE A 375 20.08 -4.23 -8.83
CA PHE A 375 20.91 -5.29 -8.26
C PHE A 375 20.67 -6.64 -8.94
N GLY A 376 19.42 -6.92 -9.34
CA GLY A 376 19.05 -8.08 -10.15
C GLY A 376 19.73 -8.07 -11.52
N PHE A 377 19.66 -6.94 -12.21
CA PHE A 377 20.32 -6.75 -13.52
C PHE A 377 21.84 -6.95 -13.42
N LEU A 378 22.49 -6.32 -12.45
CA LEU A 378 23.94 -6.50 -12.22
C LEU A 378 24.30 -7.96 -11.92
N SER A 379 23.48 -8.65 -11.13
CA SER A 379 23.68 -10.07 -10.84
C SER A 379 23.61 -10.93 -12.11
N ILE A 380 22.64 -10.67 -12.99
CA ILE A 380 22.52 -11.34 -14.29
C ILE A 380 23.74 -11.07 -15.17
N LEU A 381 24.23 -9.83 -15.22
CA LEU A 381 25.46 -9.49 -15.97
C LEU A 381 26.68 -10.26 -15.47
N VAL A 382 26.89 -10.33 -14.15
CA VAL A 382 27.98 -11.08 -13.53
C VAL A 382 27.88 -12.57 -13.87
N LEU A 383 26.70 -13.18 -13.71
CA LEU A 383 26.48 -14.59 -14.02
C LEU A 383 26.67 -14.87 -15.52
N SER A 384 26.25 -13.97 -16.42
CA SER A 384 26.43 -14.06 -17.85
C SER A 384 27.91 -14.02 -18.21
N TYR A 385 28.67 -13.09 -17.65
CA TYR A 385 30.12 -12.98 -17.87
C TYR A 385 30.86 -14.27 -17.45
N LEU A 386 30.53 -14.81 -16.26
CA LEU A 386 31.15 -16.05 -15.75
C LEU A 386 30.86 -17.25 -16.67
N ASN A 387 29.65 -17.35 -17.20
CA ASN A 387 29.25 -18.42 -18.13
C ASN A 387 29.90 -18.29 -19.50
N ALA A 388 30.07 -17.06 -20.03
CA ALA A 388 30.78 -16.79 -21.27
C ALA A 388 32.28 -17.15 -21.17
N LYS A 389 32.90 -16.79 -20.03
CA LYS A 389 34.32 -17.11 -19.78
C LYS A 389 34.56 -18.62 -19.69
N GLN A 390 33.68 -19.39 -19.08
CA GLN A 390 33.77 -20.86 -19.03
C GLN A 390 33.62 -21.51 -20.41
N GLY A 391 32.76 -20.94 -21.28
CA GLY A 391 32.63 -21.42 -22.66
C GLY A 391 33.92 -21.28 -23.47
N LYS A 392 34.63 -20.16 -23.31
CA LYS A 392 35.91 -19.91 -24.01
C LYS A 392 37.05 -20.82 -23.55
N THR A 393 37.09 -21.19 -22.27
CA THR A 393 38.13 -22.10 -21.74
C THR A 393 37.93 -23.55 -22.19
N LYS A 394 36.71 -23.98 -22.45
CA LYS A 394 36.38 -25.33 -22.88
C LYS A 394 36.61 -25.54 -24.38
N ASN A 395 36.63 -24.46 -25.17
CA ASN A 395 36.85 -24.49 -26.63
C ASN A 395 38.31 -24.23 -27.03
N ARG A 396 39.27 -24.16 -26.10
CA ARG A 396 40.67 -24.27 -26.47
C ARG A 396 40.95 -25.73 -26.84
N PRO A 397 41.33 -26.03 -28.09
CA PRO A 397 41.77 -27.37 -28.45
C PRO A 397 42.92 -27.72 -27.48
N ALA A 398 42.87 -28.90 -26.88
CA ALA A 398 44.05 -29.45 -26.23
C ALA A 398 45.13 -29.49 -27.30
N GLU A 399 46.21 -28.70 -27.15
CA GLU A 399 47.42 -28.94 -27.91
C GLU A 399 47.79 -30.39 -27.63
N LEU A 400 47.48 -31.25 -28.61
CA LEU A 400 48.03 -32.61 -28.65
C LEU A 400 49.54 -32.45 -28.62
N GLY A 401 50.12 -32.72 -27.45
CA GLY A 401 51.55 -32.90 -27.33
C GLY A 401 51.95 -33.95 -28.36
N LEU A 402 52.72 -33.50 -29.33
CA LEU A 402 53.41 -34.37 -30.31
C LEU A 402 54.17 -35.42 -29.51
N LEU A 403 53.59 -36.60 -29.32
CA LEU A 403 54.31 -37.81 -29.03
C LEU A 403 55.14 -38.15 -30.32
N LYS A 404 56.47 -37.97 -30.26
CA LYS A 404 57.38 -38.48 -31.21
C LYS A 404 57.19 -40.01 -31.33
N VAL A 405 56.59 -40.43 -32.43
CA VAL A 405 56.54 -41.86 -32.82
C VAL A 405 57.87 -42.18 -33.51
N PRO A 406 58.55 -43.28 -33.11
CA PRO A 406 59.75 -43.73 -33.83
C PRO A 406 59.32 -44.32 -35.17
N GLN A 407 60.08 -43.93 -36.24
CA GLN A 407 59.99 -44.50 -37.58
C GLN A 407 60.36 -45.98 -37.55
N ARG A 408 59.52 -46.85 -38.13
CA ARG A 408 59.92 -48.15 -38.70
C ARG A 408 59.19 -48.38 -40.01
N GLY A 409 59.97 -48.52 -41.01
CA GLY A 409 60.08 -49.09 -42.31
C GLY A 409 58.87 -49.64 -43.10
N PRO A 410 59.06 -49.90 -44.39
CA PRO A 410 58.00 -49.80 -45.40
C PRO A 410 57.35 -51.16 -45.72
N GLY A 411 56.11 -51.11 -46.22
CA GLY A 411 55.48 -52.35 -46.75
C GLY A 411 53.99 -52.25 -47.08
N ILE A 412 53.75 -52.09 -48.39
CA ILE A 412 52.63 -52.69 -49.17
C ILE A 412 51.26 -52.02 -49.21
N PRO A 413 50.70 -51.85 -50.42
CA PRO A 413 49.45 -51.08 -50.71
C PRO A 413 48.25 -51.99 -50.94
N LEU A 414 47.09 -51.34 -51.10
CA LEU A 414 45.79 -51.76 -51.66
C LEU A 414 44.70 -51.38 -50.70
N LEU A 415 43.61 -50.75 -51.07
CA LEU A 415 42.73 -50.81 -52.21
C LEU A 415 41.76 -49.59 -52.20
N ARG A 416 41.36 -49.18 -53.37
CA ARG A 416 40.27 -48.23 -53.73
C ARG A 416 38.93 -48.63 -53.16
N SER A 417 38.12 -47.64 -52.80
CA SER A 417 36.66 -47.59 -53.07
C SER A 417 36.12 -46.18 -52.89
N ALA A 418 35.77 -45.61 -53.97
CA ALA A 418 34.46 -45.18 -54.44
C ALA A 418 33.79 -44.01 -53.69
N SER A 419 33.79 -42.91 -54.46
CA SER A 419 32.96 -41.71 -54.18
C SER A 419 31.48 -41.98 -54.30
N LEU A 420 30.70 -41.37 -53.41
CA LEU A 420 29.29 -41.11 -53.68
C LEU A 420 29.03 -39.62 -53.45
N ASN A 421 28.70 -38.95 -54.55
CA ASN A 421 28.16 -37.60 -54.61
C ASN A 421 26.71 -37.58 -54.07
N VAL A 422 26.38 -36.63 -53.23
CA VAL A 422 25.01 -36.24 -52.95
C VAL A 422 24.89 -34.73 -53.04
N PRO A 423 23.93 -34.19 -53.79
CA PRO A 423 23.84 -32.75 -54.11
C PRO A 423 23.14 -31.92 -53.04
N SER A 424 23.58 -30.64 -52.95
CA SER A 424 22.99 -29.60 -52.10
C SER A 424 21.59 -29.15 -52.55
N PRO A 425 20.67 -28.84 -51.66
CA PRO A 425 19.46 -28.12 -52.01
C PRO A 425 19.64 -26.59 -51.90
N ARG A 426 19.01 -25.93 -52.86
CA ARG A 426 18.99 -24.51 -53.16
C ARG A 426 18.43 -23.64 -52.03
N VAL A 427 19.05 -22.48 -51.83
CA VAL A 427 18.57 -21.32 -51.08
C VAL A 427 17.38 -20.69 -51.78
N LEU A 428 16.26 -20.55 -51.09
CA LEU A 428 15.12 -19.70 -51.48
C LEU A 428 15.22 -18.38 -50.71
N ARG A 429 15.38 -17.29 -51.49
CA ARG A 429 15.30 -15.90 -51.06
C ARG A 429 13.85 -15.58 -50.65
N SER A 430 13.63 -15.07 -49.47
CA SER A 430 12.41 -14.37 -49.09
C SER A 430 12.67 -12.88 -48.86
N ARG A 431 11.73 -12.08 -49.36
CA ARG A 431 11.73 -10.60 -49.44
C ARG A 431 11.60 -9.95 -48.05
N PRO A 432 12.00 -8.68 -47.89
CA PRO A 432 11.85 -7.94 -46.64
C PRO A 432 10.43 -7.42 -46.50
N MET A 433 9.83 -7.60 -45.29
CA MET A 433 8.59 -6.93 -44.87
C MET A 433 8.92 -5.65 -44.11
N THR A 434 8.21 -4.60 -44.45
CA THR A 434 8.18 -3.28 -43.84
C THR A 434 7.72 -3.32 -42.36
N PRO A 435 8.21 -2.42 -41.51
CA PRO A 435 7.79 -2.36 -40.10
C PRO A 435 6.42 -1.69 -39.97
N ILE A 436 5.52 -2.37 -39.28
CA ILE A 436 4.23 -1.85 -38.84
C ILE A 436 4.45 -1.08 -37.54
N GLY A 437 3.87 0.13 -37.48
CA GLY A 437 4.02 1.10 -36.42
C GLY A 437 3.59 0.62 -35.04
N SER A 438 4.23 1.17 -34.04
CA SER A 438 3.91 1.01 -32.63
C SER A 438 2.54 1.59 -32.29
N PRO A 439 1.75 0.94 -31.41
CA PRO A 439 0.53 1.55 -30.92
C PRO A 439 0.83 2.68 -29.94
N MET A 440 0.24 3.83 -30.18
CA MET A 440 0.22 4.98 -29.27
C MET A 440 -0.42 4.60 -27.93
N ILE A 441 0.26 4.99 -26.87
CA ILE A 441 -0.25 5.00 -25.50
C ILE A 441 -1.29 6.15 -25.41
N PRO A 442 -2.52 5.92 -24.94
CA PRO A 442 -3.46 7.02 -24.72
C PRO A 442 -2.97 7.88 -23.57
N SER A 443 -2.76 9.16 -23.87
CA SER A 443 -2.49 10.23 -22.92
C SER A 443 -3.65 10.37 -21.93
N SER A 444 -3.30 10.59 -20.67
CA SER A 444 -4.21 10.96 -19.58
C SER A 444 -5.09 12.16 -19.95
N PRO A 445 -6.33 12.25 -19.45
CA PRO A 445 -7.19 13.37 -19.71
C PRO A 445 -6.56 14.66 -19.17
N VAL A 446 -6.49 15.64 -20.04
CA VAL A 446 -6.06 17.00 -19.75
C VAL A 446 -7.06 17.61 -18.75
N LEU A 447 -6.58 18.00 -17.57
CA LEU A 447 -7.32 18.87 -16.68
C LEU A 447 -7.53 20.22 -17.40
N PHE A 448 -8.78 20.61 -17.60
CA PHE A 448 -9.10 21.98 -17.97
C PHE A 448 -8.68 22.91 -16.83
N ALA A 449 -7.71 23.76 -17.08
CA ALA A 449 -7.41 24.88 -16.22
C ALA A 449 -8.55 25.89 -16.38
N ALA A 450 -9.39 26.02 -15.35
CA ALA A 450 -10.31 27.13 -15.23
C ALA A 450 -9.49 28.39 -14.88
N THR A 451 -9.61 29.41 -15.70
CA THR A 451 -9.10 30.75 -15.40
C THR A 451 -9.83 31.30 -14.18
N VAL A 452 -9.03 31.73 -13.23
CA VAL A 452 -9.50 32.27 -11.95
C VAL A 452 -9.92 33.71 -12.18
N ASP A 453 -11.22 34.00 -12.16
CA ASP A 453 -11.73 35.31 -11.78
C ASP A 453 -12.08 35.26 -10.29
N ASP A 454 -11.61 36.25 -9.55
CA ASP A 454 -11.64 36.38 -8.09
C ASP A 454 -13.07 36.66 -7.54
N GLU A 455 -14.05 35.84 -7.85
CA GLU A 455 -15.32 35.85 -7.12
C GLU A 455 -15.65 34.46 -6.58
N ASP A 456 -15.53 34.36 -5.28
CA ASP A 456 -15.42 33.19 -4.43
C ASP A 456 -16.76 32.49 -4.13
N GLU A 457 -17.62 32.24 -5.09
CA GLU A 457 -18.77 31.37 -4.89
C GLU A 457 -18.50 29.95 -5.38
N ILE A 458 -18.47 29.02 -4.43
CA ILE A 458 -18.38 27.58 -4.73
C ILE A 458 -19.70 27.17 -5.37
N SER A 459 -19.76 27.10 -6.70
CA SER A 459 -20.84 26.35 -7.33
C SER A 459 -20.55 24.86 -7.17
N TYR A 460 -21.25 24.20 -6.26
CA TYR A 460 -21.28 22.75 -6.18
C TYR A 460 -22.04 22.21 -7.40
N PRO A 461 -21.57 21.13 -8.05
CA PRO A 461 -22.36 20.50 -9.09
C PRO A 461 -23.68 20.01 -8.48
N PRO A 462 -24.84 20.20 -9.12
CA PRO A 462 -26.12 19.75 -8.60
C PRO A 462 -26.09 18.23 -8.39
N SER A 463 -26.74 17.80 -7.33
CA SER A 463 -26.95 16.38 -7.04
C SER A 463 -27.56 15.70 -8.27
N PRO A 464 -27.07 14.53 -8.69
CA PRO A 464 -27.53 13.86 -9.90
C PRO A 464 -29.02 13.44 -9.90
N ASN A 465 -29.77 13.75 -8.85
CA ASN A 465 -31.19 13.39 -8.70
C ASN A 465 -32.20 14.53 -8.99
N THR A 466 -31.76 15.76 -9.28
CA THR A 466 -32.66 16.93 -9.47
C THR A 466 -32.72 17.48 -10.88
N ALA A 467 -32.31 16.74 -11.91
CA ALA A 467 -32.63 17.13 -13.27
C ALA A 467 -34.11 16.78 -13.58
N PRO A 468 -34.98 17.75 -13.91
CA PRO A 468 -36.32 17.44 -14.37
C PRO A 468 -36.21 16.67 -15.68
N MET A 469 -36.82 15.50 -15.75
CA MET A 469 -36.94 14.71 -16.96
C MET A 469 -37.75 15.50 -18.00
N THR A 470 -37.09 16.11 -18.98
CA THR A 470 -37.70 16.45 -20.24
C THR A 470 -37.80 15.18 -21.09
N PRO A 471 -39.00 14.84 -21.63
CA PRO A 471 -39.13 13.68 -22.49
C PRO A 471 -38.53 13.99 -23.85
N GLY A 472 -37.49 13.29 -24.25
CA GLY A 472 -37.04 13.27 -25.65
C GLY A 472 -35.56 13.59 -25.88
N SER A 473 -34.66 12.69 -25.54
CA SER A 473 -33.46 12.39 -26.31
C SER A 473 -32.91 11.02 -25.90
N PHE A 474 -33.39 10.00 -26.56
CA PHE A 474 -32.77 8.68 -26.63
C PHE A 474 -31.45 8.82 -27.40
N PHE A 475 -30.33 8.63 -26.76
CA PHE A 475 -29.11 8.19 -27.43
C PHE A 475 -29.06 6.66 -27.35
N ASP A 476 -29.35 6.12 -28.53
CA ASP A 476 -29.22 4.72 -28.91
C ASP A 476 -27.72 4.33 -28.79
N LEU A 477 -27.38 3.51 -27.82
CA LEU A 477 -26.11 2.75 -27.77
C LEU A 477 -26.49 1.29 -27.91
N GLY A 478 -26.20 0.76 -29.10
CA GLY A 478 -26.52 -0.56 -29.61
C GLY A 478 -26.41 -1.69 -28.58
N GLU A 479 -27.49 -2.39 -28.47
CA GLU A 479 -27.52 -3.77 -28.00
C GLU A 479 -26.70 -4.64 -28.94
N ASP A 480 -25.72 -5.36 -28.40
CA ASP A 480 -25.37 -6.70 -28.85
C ASP A 480 -24.49 -7.36 -27.79
N ASN A 481 -25.07 -8.31 -27.11
CA ASN A 481 -24.55 -9.58 -26.64
C ASN A 481 -25.30 -10.10 -25.41
N THR A 482 -26.49 -10.63 -25.70
CA THR A 482 -27.21 -11.53 -24.79
C THR A 482 -26.57 -12.91 -24.85
N PHE A 483 -25.82 -13.27 -23.81
CA PHE A 483 -25.55 -14.67 -23.48
C PHE A 483 -26.61 -15.13 -22.47
N SER A 484 -27.62 -15.83 -22.98
CA SER A 484 -28.62 -16.54 -22.18
C SER A 484 -28.06 -17.88 -21.72
N LEU A 485 -27.96 -18.07 -20.40
CA LEU A 485 -27.78 -19.37 -19.77
C LEU A 485 -29.14 -20.09 -19.70
N PRO A 486 -29.24 -21.39 -20.00
CA PRO A 486 -30.50 -22.12 -19.92
C PRO A 486 -30.90 -22.39 -18.46
N SER A 487 -32.16 -22.13 -18.18
CA SER A 487 -32.82 -22.48 -16.91
C SER A 487 -32.91 -23.99 -16.72
N PRO A 488 -32.72 -24.51 -15.49
CA PRO A 488 -32.98 -25.92 -15.24
C PRO A 488 -34.49 -26.20 -15.20
N VAL A 489 -34.91 -27.15 -16.02
CA VAL A 489 -36.25 -27.71 -16.06
C VAL A 489 -36.52 -28.47 -14.76
N MET A 490 -37.58 -28.09 -14.04
CA MET A 490 -38.16 -28.88 -12.98
C MET A 490 -38.95 -30.05 -13.62
N THR A 491 -38.52 -31.26 -13.39
CA THR A 491 -39.38 -32.43 -13.52
C THR A 491 -39.71 -32.97 -12.13
N SER A 492 -40.99 -32.88 -11.82
CA SER A 492 -41.63 -33.61 -10.73
C SER A 492 -41.72 -35.08 -11.11
N ASP A 493 -41.17 -35.95 -10.28
CA ASP A 493 -41.82 -37.26 -10.11
C ASP A 493 -41.59 -37.84 -8.72
N SER A 494 -42.69 -38.09 -8.08
CA SER A 494 -42.88 -38.77 -6.82
C SER A 494 -42.76 -40.28 -7.01
N GLN A 495 -42.07 -41.01 -6.16
CA GLN A 495 -42.60 -42.21 -5.49
C GLN A 495 -41.59 -42.91 -4.58
N LYS A 496 -41.99 -42.99 -3.30
CA LYS A 496 -41.97 -44.11 -2.36
C LYS A 496 -40.97 -45.28 -2.54
N ARG A 497 -40.19 -45.54 -1.49
CA ARG A 497 -40.18 -46.79 -0.68
C ARG A 497 -39.14 -46.68 0.43
N LYS A 498 -39.60 -46.71 1.66
CA LYS A 498 -39.67 -47.77 2.69
C LYS A 498 -38.31 -48.33 3.13
N THR A 499 -37.96 -47.95 4.33
CA THR A 499 -37.50 -48.72 5.50
C THR A 499 -36.55 -49.90 5.29
N LEU A 500 -35.40 -49.83 5.98
CA LEU A 500 -35.04 -50.94 6.89
C LEU A 500 -34.06 -50.45 7.99
N TRP A 501 -34.42 -50.79 9.20
CA TRP A 501 -33.66 -50.69 10.44
C TRP A 501 -32.50 -51.70 10.47
N THR A 502 -31.34 -51.32 11.03
CA THR A 502 -30.60 -52.15 12.03
C THR A 502 -29.47 -51.33 12.65
N ARG A 503 -29.60 -50.96 13.90
CA ARG A 503 -28.97 -51.47 15.12
C ARG A 503 -27.48 -51.16 15.28
N THR A 504 -27.24 -50.21 16.17
CA THR A 504 -26.25 -50.16 17.28
C THR A 504 -24.88 -50.76 17.09
N LYS A 505 -23.84 -49.91 17.30
CA LYS A 505 -22.76 -50.23 18.27
C LYS A 505 -22.06 -48.96 18.76
N GLU A 506 -22.16 -48.75 20.04
CA GLU A 506 -21.26 -47.85 20.81
C GLU A 506 -19.82 -48.19 20.50
N ARG A 507 -18.96 -47.16 20.25
CA ARG A 507 -17.54 -47.28 20.44
C ARG A 507 -16.93 -45.99 20.93
N LYS A 508 -16.50 -46.06 22.15
CA LYS A 508 -15.50 -45.34 22.96
C LYS A 508 -14.73 -44.25 22.22
N ARG A 509 -14.65 -43.07 22.86
CA ARG A 509 -13.67 -42.00 22.61
C ARG A 509 -12.24 -42.58 22.67
N PRO A 510 -11.39 -42.25 21.72
CA PRO A 510 -9.95 -42.28 21.96
C PRO A 510 -9.43 -40.86 22.22
N GLY A 511 -8.40 -40.84 23.07
CA GLY A 511 -7.83 -39.67 23.66
C GLY A 511 -7.08 -38.77 22.69
N TRP A 512 -6.86 -37.58 23.17
CA TRP A 512 -6.05 -36.50 22.62
C TRP A 512 -4.55 -36.85 22.60
N VAL A 513 -4.11 -37.68 21.70
CA VAL A 513 -2.68 -37.81 21.32
C VAL A 513 -2.63 -38.37 19.90
N GLU A 514 -2.06 -37.58 18.98
CA GLU A 514 -1.65 -37.88 17.60
C GLU A 514 -2.34 -37.04 16.49
N ALA A 515 -2.15 -35.73 16.56
CA ALA A 515 -2.33 -34.86 15.39
C ALA A 515 -1.10 -33.93 15.21
N ARG A 516 0.10 -34.48 15.27
CA ARG A 516 1.34 -33.75 14.97
C ARG A 516 2.18 -34.39 13.87
N ARG A 517 1.58 -34.88 12.77
CA ARG A 517 2.38 -35.42 11.66
C ARG A 517 1.81 -35.26 10.25
N PRO A 518 1.24 -34.12 9.80
CA PRO A 518 1.12 -33.95 8.34
C PRO A 518 2.17 -33.01 7.73
N TRP A 519 2.76 -32.09 8.43
CA TRP A 519 3.59 -31.10 7.74
C TRP A 519 5.11 -31.34 7.73
N TYR A 520 5.61 -32.27 8.48
CA TYR A 520 6.99 -32.72 8.28
C TYR A 520 7.15 -33.47 6.93
N ASN A 521 6.16 -34.20 6.49
CA ASN A 521 6.16 -34.83 5.17
C ASN A 521 5.91 -33.82 4.04
N SER A 522 5.14 -32.75 4.27
CA SER A 522 4.97 -31.65 3.31
C SER A 522 6.24 -30.82 3.16
N LEU A 523 6.98 -30.57 4.23
CA LEU A 523 8.30 -29.93 4.17
C LEU A 523 9.34 -30.80 3.48
N ARG A 524 9.30 -32.12 3.68
CA ARG A 524 10.19 -33.05 2.98
C ARG A 524 9.86 -33.14 1.50
N ASN A 525 8.58 -33.12 1.14
CA ASN A 525 8.13 -33.03 -0.26
C ASN A 525 8.43 -31.64 -0.87
N LEU A 526 8.42 -30.56 -0.09
CA LEU A 526 8.88 -29.25 -0.53
C LEU A 526 10.41 -29.22 -0.73
N PHE A 527 11.18 -29.91 0.13
CA PHE A 527 12.61 -30.09 -0.05
C PHE A 527 12.96 -31.02 -1.22
N ASP A 528 12.13 -32.03 -1.52
CA ASP A 528 12.26 -32.90 -2.70
C ASP A 528 11.79 -32.20 -3.99
N LEU A 529 10.82 -31.29 -3.92
CA LEU A 529 10.44 -30.39 -5.03
C LEU A 529 11.54 -29.34 -5.32
N VAL A 530 12.34 -28.98 -4.31
CA VAL A 530 13.61 -28.26 -4.47
C VAL A 530 14.71 -29.26 -4.87
N GLY A 531 14.42 -30.14 -5.82
CA GLY A 531 15.37 -31.08 -6.43
C GLY A 531 16.58 -30.41 -7.12
N CYS A 532 17.11 -29.33 -6.50
CA CYS A 532 18.27 -28.58 -6.96
C CYS A 532 19.58 -29.38 -6.88
N LEU A 533 19.67 -30.45 -6.10
CA LEU A 533 20.89 -31.23 -5.98
C LEU A 533 21.08 -32.19 -7.17
N SER A 534 20.02 -32.70 -7.79
CA SER A 534 20.12 -33.51 -9.03
C SER A 534 20.24 -32.64 -10.30
N TRP A 535 19.83 -31.38 -10.24
CA TRP A 535 19.95 -30.43 -11.34
C TRP A 535 21.38 -29.93 -11.53
N CYS A 536 22.15 -29.84 -10.45
CA CYS A 536 23.54 -29.34 -10.49
C CYS A 536 24.51 -30.29 -11.23
N SER A 537 24.29 -31.61 -11.16
CA SER A 537 25.19 -32.58 -11.82
C SER A 537 25.05 -32.64 -13.35
N ARG A 538 23.89 -32.23 -13.90
CA ARG A 538 23.66 -32.17 -15.38
C ARG A 538 24.03 -30.84 -16.02
N SER A 539 24.55 -29.87 -15.25
CA SER A 539 24.82 -28.51 -15.77
C SER A 539 25.98 -28.46 -16.77
N GLN A 540 26.90 -29.43 -16.76
CA GLN A 540 28.09 -29.44 -17.62
C GLN A 540 27.81 -29.72 -19.11
N GLN A 541 26.64 -30.32 -19.44
CA GLN A 541 26.26 -30.59 -20.82
C GLN A 541 25.32 -29.54 -21.43
N ARG A 542 24.90 -28.52 -20.66
CA ARG A 542 23.96 -27.49 -21.12
C ARG A 542 24.66 -26.38 -21.89
N GLY A 543 23.98 -25.83 -22.89
CA GLY A 543 24.40 -24.62 -23.60
C GLY A 543 24.51 -23.41 -22.66
N PHE A 544 24.96 -22.27 -23.14
CA PHE A 544 25.17 -21.03 -22.38
C PHE A 544 23.90 -20.63 -21.57
N VAL A 545 22.74 -20.57 -22.23
CA VAL A 545 21.45 -20.20 -21.62
C VAL A 545 21.05 -21.17 -20.49
N GLY A 546 21.20 -22.48 -20.73
CA GLY A 546 20.87 -23.47 -19.71
C GLY A 546 21.74 -23.38 -18.45
N ARG A 547 23.02 -23.03 -18.60
CA ARG A 547 23.91 -22.77 -17.46
C ARG A 547 23.53 -21.49 -16.71
N LEU A 548 23.20 -20.43 -17.46
CA LEU A 548 22.77 -19.15 -16.87
C LEU A 548 21.50 -19.30 -16.03
N ILE A 549 20.49 -20.02 -16.54
CA ILE A 549 19.24 -20.29 -15.81
C ILE A 549 19.51 -21.06 -14.51
N VAL A 550 20.35 -22.10 -14.56
CA VAL A 550 20.71 -22.88 -13.36
C VAL A 550 21.44 -22.04 -12.32
N ASP A 551 22.41 -21.24 -12.75
CA ASP A 551 23.15 -20.35 -11.85
C ASP A 551 22.25 -19.28 -11.25
N PHE A 552 21.35 -18.69 -12.05
CA PHE A 552 20.37 -17.72 -11.58
C PHE A 552 19.43 -18.35 -10.54
N ALA A 553 18.80 -19.49 -10.87
CA ALA A 553 17.94 -20.20 -9.94
C ALA A 553 18.68 -20.56 -8.63
N SER A 554 19.93 -21.03 -8.77
CA SER A 554 20.81 -21.35 -7.64
C SER A 554 21.16 -20.12 -6.78
N CYS A 555 21.26 -18.94 -7.36
CA CYS A 555 21.52 -17.69 -6.67
C CYS A 555 20.23 -17.14 -5.99
N ALA A 556 19.09 -17.25 -6.67
CA ALA A 556 17.84 -16.62 -6.26
C ALA A 556 17.09 -17.36 -5.13
N TRP A 557 17.16 -18.72 -5.07
CA TRP A 557 16.34 -19.47 -4.12
C TRP A 557 16.61 -19.14 -2.63
N PRO A 558 17.86 -18.91 -2.14
CA PRO A 558 18.06 -18.64 -0.71
C PRO A 558 17.46 -17.30 -0.26
N PRO A 559 17.67 -16.16 -0.98
CA PRO A 559 17.00 -14.90 -0.62
C PRO A 559 15.48 -14.95 -0.75
N VAL A 560 14.93 -15.73 -1.69
CA VAL A 560 13.48 -15.94 -1.81
C VAL A 560 12.94 -16.69 -0.58
N VAL A 561 13.63 -17.71 -0.09
CA VAL A 561 13.24 -18.40 1.15
C VAL A 561 13.27 -17.45 2.35
N VAL A 562 14.31 -16.62 2.46
CA VAL A 562 14.39 -15.61 3.53
C VAL A 562 13.24 -14.62 3.44
N LEU A 563 12.90 -14.15 2.24
CA LEU A 563 11.76 -13.26 2.00
C LEU A 563 10.44 -13.92 2.43
N LEU A 564 10.23 -15.18 2.06
CA LEU A 564 9.03 -15.94 2.46
C LEU A 564 8.97 -16.12 3.99
N LEU A 565 10.09 -16.39 4.66
CA LEU A 565 10.14 -16.48 6.12
C LEU A 565 9.81 -15.14 6.79
N ILE A 566 10.32 -14.03 6.26
CA ILE A 566 9.94 -12.68 6.72
C ILE A 566 8.44 -12.48 6.56
N TRP A 567 7.85 -12.78 5.40
CA TRP A 567 6.41 -12.64 5.18
C TRP A 567 5.59 -13.53 6.12
N VAL A 568 5.95 -14.80 6.27
CA VAL A 568 5.30 -15.69 7.25
C VAL A 568 5.34 -15.08 8.65
N SER A 569 6.48 -14.54 9.08
CA SER A 569 6.60 -13.89 10.40
C SER A 569 5.75 -12.62 10.56
N LEU A 570 5.37 -11.95 9.45
CA LEU A 570 4.49 -10.78 9.49
C LEU A 570 3.02 -11.15 9.74
N PHE A 571 2.59 -12.34 9.34
CA PHE A 571 1.21 -12.78 9.44
C PHE A 571 0.95 -13.72 10.64
N TRP A 572 2.00 -14.22 11.31
CA TRP A 572 1.87 -15.18 12.42
C TRP A 572 2.24 -14.59 13.80
N TRP A 573 2.78 -13.37 13.86
CA TRP A 573 3.19 -12.63 15.06
C TRP A 573 2.70 -11.18 14.99
#